data_bfcfcbece6895b93b662bc8b65cbf323
#
_entry.id   bfcfcbece6895b93b662bc8b65cbf323
#
_cell.length_a   1.000
_cell.length_b   1.000
_cell.length_c   1.000
_cell.angle_alpha   90.00
_cell.angle_beta   90.00
_cell.angle_gamma   90.00
#
_symmetry.space_group_name_H-M   'P 1'
#
loop_
_entity.id
_entity.type
_entity.pdbx_description
1 polymer ?
#
loop_
_entity_poly.entity_id
_entity_poly.type
_entity_poly.pdbx_seq_one_letter_code
_entity_poly.pdbx_strand_id
1 'polypeptide(L)'
;MPDFQSFSISILYVLRILIPLLSIYVLARAFHSIKAGRRREEPVIVLQNTVTKETVPVLYWENSIGRSRSCDIVLADATASRDHAVLMRRESGWLVTDTGSKAGTRVNGRMANKPTSVAPGDVITLGSTSLMLKRTS
;
A
#
# COMPACT_ATOMS: atom_id res chain seq x y z
N MET A 1 -56.09 14.32 22.79
CA MET A 1 -55.42 14.05 21.50
C MET A 1 -54.01 14.56 21.59
N PRO A 2 -53.01 13.76 21.33
CA PRO A 2 -51.67 14.27 21.32
C PRO A 2 -51.53 15.24 20.15
N ASP A 3 -51.10 16.47 20.45
CA ASP A 3 -51.01 17.55 19.49
C ASP A 3 -50.03 17.17 18.39
N PHE A 4 -50.47 17.27 17.16
CA PHE A 4 -49.69 16.98 15.96
C PHE A 4 -48.36 17.76 15.94
N GLN A 5 -48.31 18.91 16.59
CA GLN A 5 -47.09 19.73 16.76
C GLN A 5 -46.09 19.09 17.70
N SER A 6 -46.48 18.53 18.83
CA SER A 6 -45.56 17.86 19.76
C SER A 6 -44.96 16.60 19.19
N PHE A 7 -45.72 15.86 18.35
CA PHE A 7 -45.24 14.69 17.64
C PHE A 7 -44.20 15.05 16.57
N SER A 8 -44.45 16.12 15.80
CA SER A 8 -43.51 16.62 14.78
C SER A 8 -42.21 17.11 15.39
N ILE A 9 -42.24 17.78 16.51
CA ILE A 9 -41.05 18.26 17.23
C ILE A 9 -40.22 17.09 17.76
N SER A 10 -40.84 16.07 18.31
CA SER A 10 -40.16 14.87 18.80
C SER A 10 -39.43 14.11 17.68
N ILE A 11 -40.06 13.98 16.51
CA ILE A 11 -39.45 13.38 15.32
C ILE A 11 -38.22 14.16 14.87
N LEU A 12 -38.29 15.49 14.84
CA LEU A 12 -37.15 16.34 14.45
C LEU A 12 -35.97 16.19 15.39
N TYR A 13 -36.19 16.08 16.70
CA TYR A 13 -35.12 15.82 17.66
C TYR A 13 -34.48 14.46 17.46
N VAL A 14 -35.25 13.41 17.22
CA VAL A 14 -34.76 12.07 16.94
C VAL A 14 -33.91 12.06 15.65
N LEU A 15 -34.41 12.65 14.57
CA LEU A 15 -33.68 12.78 13.31
C LEU A 15 -32.36 13.57 13.48
N ARG A 16 -32.37 14.63 14.27
CA ARG A 16 -31.20 15.48 14.52
C ARG A 16 -30.05 14.73 15.21
N ILE A 17 -30.35 13.67 15.97
CA ILE A 17 -29.38 12.81 16.62
C ILE A 17 -29.02 11.61 15.73
N LEU A 18 -29.99 11.03 15.05
CA LEU A 18 -29.81 9.80 14.26
C LEU A 18 -28.96 10.02 13.01
N ILE A 19 -29.14 11.18 12.34
CA ILE A 19 -28.38 11.51 11.12
C ILE A 19 -26.87 11.61 11.37
N PRO A 20 -26.36 12.36 12.37
CA PRO A 20 -24.92 12.41 12.62
C PRO A 20 -24.36 11.08 13.10
N LEU A 21 -25.10 10.30 13.89
CA LEU A 21 -24.68 8.96 14.31
C LEU A 21 -24.55 8.00 13.12
N LEU A 22 -25.52 8.04 12.20
CA LEU A 22 -25.45 7.24 10.97
C LEU A 22 -24.27 7.68 10.10
N SER A 23 -24.03 8.98 9.99
CA SER A 23 -22.90 9.56 9.25
C SER A 23 -21.55 9.08 9.79
N ILE A 24 -21.39 9.13 11.12
CA ILE A 24 -20.18 8.63 11.80
C ILE A 24 -20.02 7.13 11.59
N TYR A 25 -21.10 6.36 11.68
CA TYR A 25 -21.07 4.91 11.43
C TYR A 25 -20.65 4.58 9.99
N VAL A 26 -21.21 5.27 9.00
CA VAL A 26 -20.86 5.09 7.58
C VAL A 26 -19.39 5.47 7.33
N LEU A 27 -18.94 6.59 7.88
CA LEU A 27 -17.52 7.01 7.78
C LEU A 27 -16.58 6.00 8.44
N ALA A 28 -16.91 5.52 9.63
CA ALA A 28 -16.12 4.49 10.32
C ALA A 28 -16.06 3.18 9.53
N ARG A 29 -17.18 2.76 8.93
CA ARG A 29 -17.23 1.58 8.05
C ARG A 29 -16.43 1.76 6.78
N ALA A 30 -16.51 2.95 6.15
CA ALA A 30 -15.71 3.28 4.98
C ALA A 30 -14.21 3.27 5.30
N PHE A 31 -13.83 3.86 6.43
CA PHE A 31 -12.43 3.87 6.89
C PHE A 31 -11.90 2.46 7.21
N HIS A 32 -12.74 1.63 7.80
CA HIS A 32 -12.41 0.23 8.09
C HIS A 32 -12.30 -0.61 6.81
N SER A 33 -13.16 -0.35 5.82
CA SER A 33 -13.13 -1.00 4.51
C SER A 33 -11.87 -0.68 3.72
N ILE A 34 -11.38 0.56 3.80
CA ILE A 34 -10.12 0.97 3.14
C ILE A 34 -8.92 0.24 3.75
N LYS A 35 -8.89 0.05 5.08
CA LYS A 35 -7.85 -0.74 5.75
C LYS A 35 -7.96 -2.25 5.49
N ALA A 36 -9.17 -2.78 5.38
CA ALA A 36 -9.41 -4.20 5.12
C ALA A 36 -9.18 -4.61 3.65
N GLY A 37 -9.10 -3.64 2.72
CA GLY A 37 -8.91 -3.90 1.29
C GLY A 37 -7.51 -4.35 0.88
N ARG A 38 -6.52 -4.30 1.78
CA ARG A 38 -5.20 -4.91 1.54
C ARG A 38 -5.27 -6.40 1.86
N ARG A 39 -5.59 -7.21 0.85
CA ARG A 39 -5.50 -8.67 0.97
C ARG A 39 -4.06 -9.05 1.27
N ARG A 40 -3.85 -9.60 2.47
CA ARG A 40 -2.61 -10.25 2.85
C ARG A 40 -2.66 -11.66 2.25
N GLU A 41 -1.80 -11.93 1.29
CA GLU A 41 -1.61 -13.27 0.74
C GLU A 41 -0.39 -13.93 1.37
N GLU A 42 -0.34 -15.25 1.32
CA GLU A 42 0.91 -15.94 1.62
C GLU A 42 1.99 -15.47 0.64
N PRO A 43 3.18 -15.15 1.12
CA PRO A 43 4.22 -14.56 0.27
C PRO A 43 4.65 -15.57 -0.79
N VAL A 44 4.25 -15.33 -2.02
CA VAL A 44 4.70 -16.11 -3.18
C VAL A 44 6.10 -15.71 -3.58
N ILE A 45 6.50 -14.47 -3.24
CA ILE A 45 7.84 -13.94 -3.48
C ILE A 45 8.37 -13.21 -2.25
N VAL A 46 9.68 -13.17 -2.15
CA VAL A 46 10.43 -12.37 -1.19
C VAL A 46 11.42 -11.48 -1.92
N LEU A 47 11.70 -10.32 -1.35
CA LEU A 47 12.79 -9.46 -1.79
C LEU A 47 14.01 -9.71 -0.90
N GLN A 48 15.11 -10.15 -1.48
CA GLN A 48 16.37 -10.34 -0.78
C GLN A 48 17.32 -9.18 -1.09
N ASN A 49 17.82 -8.53 -0.05
CA ASN A 49 18.92 -7.59 -0.19
C ASN A 49 20.18 -8.33 -0.69
N THR A 50 20.77 -7.84 -1.77
CA THR A 50 21.91 -8.52 -2.42
C THR A 50 23.17 -8.47 -1.57
N VAL A 51 23.30 -7.49 -0.66
CA VAL A 51 24.46 -7.27 0.21
C VAL A 51 24.24 -7.93 1.57
N THR A 52 23.20 -7.53 2.31
CA THR A 52 22.95 -8.02 3.68
C THR A 52 22.34 -9.41 3.71
N LYS A 53 21.81 -9.90 2.58
CA LYS A 53 21.07 -11.18 2.46
C LYS A 53 19.77 -11.23 3.26
N GLU A 54 19.37 -10.14 3.88
CA GLU A 54 18.08 -10.03 4.55
C GLU A 54 16.95 -10.21 3.54
N THR A 55 15.90 -10.91 3.94
CA THR A 55 14.74 -11.17 3.10
C THR A 55 13.51 -10.50 3.69
N VAL A 56 12.77 -9.79 2.84
CA VAL A 56 11.51 -9.16 3.18
C VAL A 56 10.39 -9.82 2.37
N PRO A 57 9.36 -10.37 3.01
CA PRO A 57 8.25 -10.98 2.30
C PRO A 57 7.38 -9.92 1.63
N VAL A 58 6.93 -10.20 0.41
CA VAL A 58 5.97 -9.38 -0.32
C VAL A 58 4.58 -9.89 0.00
N LEU A 59 3.85 -9.15 0.85
CA LEU A 59 2.62 -9.62 1.48
C LEU A 59 1.34 -9.13 0.80
N TYR A 60 1.43 -8.12 -0.05
CA TYR A 60 0.26 -7.46 -0.63
C TYR A 60 0.32 -7.48 -2.15
N TRP A 61 -0.83 -7.26 -2.78
CA TRP A 61 -0.90 -7.04 -4.23
C TRP A 61 -0.18 -5.78 -4.67
N GLU A 62 -0.10 -4.81 -3.79
CA GLU A 62 0.61 -3.55 -3.97
C GLU A 62 1.42 -3.26 -2.72
N ASN A 63 2.73 -3.13 -2.87
CA ASN A 63 3.67 -2.90 -1.79
C ASN A 63 4.46 -1.63 -2.07
N SER A 64 4.35 -0.67 -1.18
CA SER A 64 5.16 0.54 -1.20
C SER A 64 6.58 0.23 -0.70
N ILE A 65 7.57 0.77 -1.39
CA ILE A 65 8.99 0.60 -1.07
C ILE A 65 9.63 1.97 -0.89
N GLY A 66 10.33 2.17 0.21
CA GLY A 66 11.03 3.42 0.45
C GLY A 66 11.67 3.50 1.81
N ARG A 67 12.27 4.64 2.12
CA ARG A 67 12.93 4.90 3.40
C ARG A 67 11.94 5.22 4.52
N SER A 68 10.72 5.60 4.20
CA SER A 68 9.69 5.91 5.21
C SER A 68 9.26 4.65 5.95
N ARG A 69 9.07 4.77 7.27
CA ARG A 69 8.50 3.70 8.10
C ARG A 69 7.03 3.40 7.77
N SER A 70 6.37 4.26 6.98
CA SER A 70 5.02 4.05 6.49
C SER A 70 4.96 3.12 5.28
N CYS A 71 6.11 2.84 4.63
CA CYS A 71 6.18 1.90 3.52
C CYS A 71 6.00 0.45 4.01
N ASP A 72 5.47 -0.40 3.13
CA ASP A 72 5.33 -1.84 3.39
C ASP A 72 6.70 -2.53 3.43
N ILE A 73 7.63 -2.04 2.60
CA ILE A 73 9.03 -2.48 2.54
C ILE A 73 9.91 -1.27 2.85
N VAL A 74 10.48 -1.27 4.03
CA VAL A 74 11.30 -0.15 4.53
C VAL A 74 12.76 -0.39 4.18
N LEU A 75 13.38 0.59 3.51
CA LEU A 75 14.80 0.57 3.17
C LEU A 75 15.60 1.38 4.20
N ALA A 76 16.57 0.76 4.84
CA ALA A 76 17.54 1.44 5.72
C ALA A 76 18.63 2.14 4.88
N ASP A 77 18.23 3.02 3.96
CA ASP A 77 19.12 3.65 2.97
C ASP A 77 18.79 5.14 2.86
N ALA A 78 19.74 5.99 3.21
CA ALA A 78 19.60 7.44 3.15
C ALA A 78 19.49 7.96 1.70
N THR A 79 19.98 7.21 0.72
CA THR A 79 19.91 7.56 -0.71
C THR A 79 18.58 7.21 -1.34
N ALA A 80 17.80 6.32 -0.70
CA ALA A 80 16.44 6.03 -1.13
C ALA A 80 15.48 7.16 -0.75
N SER A 81 14.52 7.45 -1.61
CA SER A 81 13.44 8.40 -1.33
C SER A 81 12.49 7.83 -0.27
N ARG A 82 11.76 8.72 0.44
CA ARG A 82 10.78 8.32 1.47
C ARG A 82 9.74 7.36 0.90
N ASP A 83 9.14 7.75 -0.22
CA ASP A 83 8.30 6.93 -1.07
C ASP A 83 9.05 6.80 -2.40
N HIS A 84 9.64 5.64 -2.66
CA HIS A 84 10.58 5.47 -3.77
C HIS A 84 9.95 4.77 -4.96
N ALA A 85 9.32 3.63 -4.73
CA ALA A 85 8.69 2.83 -5.77
C ALA A 85 7.53 2.01 -5.19
N VAL A 86 6.73 1.46 -6.08
CA VAL A 86 5.66 0.51 -5.76
C VAL A 86 5.88 -0.78 -6.54
N LEU A 87 5.86 -1.89 -5.84
CA LEU A 87 5.87 -3.23 -6.42
C LEU A 87 4.44 -3.77 -6.38
N MET A 88 3.86 -4.05 -7.55
CA MET A 88 2.48 -4.49 -7.66
C MET A 88 2.36 -5.81 -8.43
N ARG A 89 1.43 -6.66 -7.99
CA ARG A 89 1.06 -7.89 -8.69
C ARG A 89 -0.06 -7.60 -9.68
N ARG A 90 0.10 -8.11 -10.90
CA ARG A 90 -0.91 -8.09 -11.96
C ARG A 90 -1.11 -9.52 -12.49
N GLU A 91 -2.12 -9.73 -13.32
CA GLU A 91 -2.35 -11.03 -13.99
C GLU A 91 -1.12 -11.48 -14.81
N SER A 92 -0.43 -10.53 -15.42
CA SER A 92 0.80 -10.74 -16.18
C SER A 92 2.07 -10.96 -15.37
N GLY A 93 2.00 -10.90 -14.02
CA GLY A 93 3.15 -11.01 -13.12
C GLY A 93 3.38 -9.78 -12.25
N TRP A 94 4.62 -9.54 -11.88
CA TRP A 94 4.98 -8.41 -11.02
C TRP A 94 5.46 -7.23 -11.84
N LEU A 95 5.07 -6.03 -11.40
CA LEU A 95 5.47 -4.75 -11.97
C LEU A 95 6.07 -3.87 -10.90
N VAL A 96 7.17 -3.20 -11.21
CA VAL A 96 7.71 -2.10 -10.39
C VAL A 96 7.49 -0.78 -11.09
N THR A 97 7.09 0.23 -10.31
CA THR A 97 6.85 1.59 -10.78
C THR A 97 7.55 2.57 -9.85
N ASP A 98 8.36 3.45 -10.39
CA ASP A 98 8.96 4.56 -9.65
C ASP A 98 7.89 5.60 -9.31
N THR A 99 7.92 6.15 -8.09
CA THR A 99 6.95 7.14 -7.61
C THR A 99 7.50 8.58 -7.61
N GLY A 100 8.43 8.88 -8.49
CA GLY A 100 9.10 10.18 -8.55
C GLY A 100 10.29 10.26 -7.58
N SER A 101 11.04 9.19 -7.46
CA SER A 101 12.23 9.14 -6.60
C SER A 101 13.36 10.03 -7.12
N LYS A 102 14.22 10.48 -6.20
CA LYS A 102 15.38 11.33 -6.57
C LYS A 102 16.46 10.54 -7.32
N ALA A 103 16.73 9.30 -6.89
CA ALA A 103 17.77 8.46 -7.48
C ALA A 103 17.27 7.63 -8.67
N GLY A 104 15.94 7.55 -8.85
CA GLY A 104 15.32 6.66 -9.82
C GLY A 104 15.34 5.20 -9.39
N THR A 105 14.51 4.40 -10.04
CA THR A 105 14.44 2.95 -9.85
C THR A 105 15.06 2.26 -11.06
N ARG A 106 15.88 1.23 -10.82
CA ARG A 106 16.50 0.44 -11.89
C ARG A 106 16.09 -1.01 -11.77
N VAL A 107 15.90 -1.66 -12.91
CA VAL A 107 15.68 -3.11 -13.00
C VAL A 107 16.81 -3.70 -13.84
N ASN A 108 17.58 -4.59 -13.24
CA ASN A 108 18.77 -5.19 -13.87
C ASN A 108 19.73 -4.12 -14.47
N GLY A 109 19.92 -3.01 -13.74
CA GLY A 109 20.77 -1.89 -14.14
C GLY A 109 20.15 -0.88 -15.11
N ARG A 110 18.96 -1.13 -15.66
CA ARG A 110 18.25 -0.24 -16.58
C ARG A 110 17.23 0.61 -15.85
N MET A 111 17.15 1.89 -16.17
CA MET A 111 16.17 2.80 -15.59
C MET A 111 14.73 2.37 -15.92
N ALA A 112 13.90 2.25 -14.88
CA ALA A 112 12.47 1.96 -14.99
C ALA A 112 11.66 3.27 -15.05
N ASN A 113 11.71 3.97 -16.19
CA ASN A 113 10.98 5.23 -16.41
C ASN A 113 9.47 5.05 -16.60
N LYS A 114 8.99 3.82 -16.68
CA LYS A 114 7.59 3.40 -16.80
C LYS A 114 7.40 2.12 -16.02
N PRO A 115 6.14 1.70 -15.73
CA PRO A 115 5.89 0.41 -15.12
C PRO A 115 6.64 -0.70 -15.84
N THR A 116 7.55 -1.37 -15.12
CA THR A 116 8.48 -2.35 -15.67
C THR A 116 8.19 -3.72 -15.07
N SER A 117 8.05 -4.72 -15.93
CA SER A 117 7.84 -6.10 -15.50
C SER A 117 9.10 -6.65 -14.83
N VAL A 118 8.90 -7.38 -13.74
CA VAL A 118 9.96 -8.03 -12.98
C VAL A 118 9.58 -9.48 -12.67
N ALA A 119 10.55 -10.36 -12.72
CA ALA A 119 10.39 -11.80 -12.47
C ALA A 119 11.36 -12.28 -11.38
N PRO A 120 11.13 -13.45 -10.77
CA PRO A 120 12.10 -14.04 -9.87
C PRO A 120 13.48 -14.15 -10.51
N GLY A 121 14.51 -13.67 -9.81
CA GLY A 121 15.87 -13.54 -10.31
C GLY A 121 16.25 -12.11 -10.71
N ASP A 122 15.28 -11.25 -11.01
CA ASP A 122 15.54 -9.84 -11.34
C ASP A 122 15.96 -9.05 -10.11
N VAL A 123 16.81 -8.05 -10.32
CA VAL A 123 17.32 -7.15 -9.30
C VAL A 123 16.73 -5.76 -9.50
N ILE A 124 16.07 -5.27 -8.46
CA ILE A 124 15.55 -3.90 -8.38
C ILE A 124 16.50 -3.06 -7.54
N THR A 125 17.02 -1.99 -8.09
CA THR A 125 17.91 -1.06 -7.38
C THR A 125 17.18 0.26 -7.10
N LEU A 126 17.17 0.65 -5.83
CA LEU A 126 16.50 1.83 -5.29
C LEU A 126 17.51 2.61 -4.43
N GLY A 127 18.03 3.71 -4.96
CA GLY A 127 19.17 4.38 -4.33
C GLY A 127 20.43 3.50 -4.38
N SER A 128 21.06 3.24 -3.24
CA SER A 128 22.18 2.31 -3.11
C SER A 128 21.77 0.87 -2.77
N THR A 129 20.48 0.63 -2.50
CA THR A 129 19.96 -0.68 -2.13
C THR A 129 19.52 -1.47 -3.35
N SER A 130 19.99 -2.70 -3.48
CA SER A 130 19.60 -3.64 -4.53
C SER A 130 18.87 -4.83 -3.91
N LEU A 131 17.67 -5.11 -4.41
CA LEU A 131 16.79 -6.17 -3.95
C LEU A 131 16.54 -7.16 -5.08
N MET A 132 16.79 -8.42 -4.84
CA MET A 132 16.52 -9.51 -5.78
C MET A 132 15.17 -10.14 -5.47
N LEU A 133 14.33 -10.30 -6.50
CA LEU A 133 13.10 -11.08 -6.39
C LEU A 133 13.44 -12.56 -6.29
N LYS A 134 12.88 -13.24 -5.28
CA LYS A 134 12.98 -14.70 -5.13
C LYS A 134 11.60 -15.30 -4.90
N ARG A 135 11.39 -16.51 -5.37
CA ARG A 135 10.23 -17.32 -4.96
C ARG A 135 10.46 -17.85 -3.56
N THR A 136 9.39 -17.86 -2.78
CA THR A 136 9.35 -18.61 -1.52
C THR A 136 9.23 -20.10 -1.90
N SER A 137 10.14 -20.91 -1.45
CA SER A 137 10.09 -22.39 -1.58
C SER A 137 9.21 -22.98 -0.49
#